data_10d0fca07f352388cecc70586208e4ed
#
_entry.id   10d0fca07f352388cecc70586208e4ed
#
_cell.length_a   1.000
_cell.length_b   1.000
_cell.length_c   1.000
_cell.angle_alpha   90.00
_cell.angle_beta   90.00
_cell.angle_gamma   90.00
#
_symmetry.space_group_name_H-M   'P 1'
#
loop_
_entity.id
_entity.type
_entity.pdbx_description
1 polymer ?
#
loop_
_entity_poly.entity_id
_entity_poly.type
_entity_poly.pdbx_seq_one_letter_code
_entity_poly.pdbx_strand_id
1 'polypeptide(L)'
;GHSRANYQVVTNDLFRRESHTLMVQTKKSMSSHVVTTGTARYECRIERGILSRIAEFLPAKVGKVFVVTTADVWRLHGPHITFPHELILFPGGEPNKRLSVVEKMADEMVAKGADRSSIVVAFGGGIVGDTGGFLAAMFMRGIPVIQVPTTLLAQVDAAIGGKTGVNLASGKNLAGAFHQPLAVLIDPGVLATLPEREYRAGLFEVVK
;
A
#
# COMPACT_ATOMS: atom_id res chain seq x y z
N GLY A 1 18.25 -10.42 -21.79
CA GLY A 1 18.64 -11.13 -20.61
C GLY A 1 17.87 -10.58 -19.42
N HIS A 2 16.83 -11.31 -18.98
CA HIS A 2 16.03 -10.92 -17.83
C HIS A 2 16.78 -11.33 -16.57
N SER A 3 17.18 -10.36 -15.77
CA SER A 3 17.72 -10.58 -14.43
C SER A 3 16.57 -10.99 -13.51
N ARG A 4 16.55 -12.27 -13.14
CA ARG A 4 15.66 -12.78 -12.07
C ARG A 4 16.24 -12.36 -10.72
N ALA A 5 15.51 -11.52 -10.00
CA ALA A 5 15.78 -11.29 -8.59
C ALA A 5 15.34 -12.55 -7.80
N ASN A 6 16.27 -13.21 -7.15
CA ASN A 6 15.96 -14.36 -6.29
C ASN A 6 15.38 -13.85 -4.96
N TYR A 7 14.10 -14.12 -4.76
CA TYR A 7 13.46 -13.99 -3.45
C TYR A 7 13.40 -15.39 -2.80
N GLN A 8 14.22 -15.64 -1.80
CA GLN A 8 14.00 -16.78 -0.90
C GLN A 8 13.09 -16.35 0.24
N VAL A 9 11.85 -16.80 0.20
CA VAL A 9 10.93 -16.73 1.34
C VAL A 9 11.11 -18.01 2.14
N VAL A 10 11.56 -17.89 3.38
CA VAL A 10 11.62 -19.02 4.32
C VAL A 10 10.19 -19.29 4.81
N THR A 11 9.55 -20.30 4.22
CA THR A 11 8.30 -20.87 4.73
C THR A 11 8.65 -22.09 5.57
N ASN A 12 8.59 -21.97 6.89
CA ASN A 12 8.42 -23.13 7.76
C ASN A 12 7.61 -22.75 9.01
N ASP A 13 6.64 -23.61 9.32
CA ASP A 13 5.80 -23.70 10.51
C ASP A 13 4.43 -23.00 10.49
N LEU A 14 3.52 -23.54 9.66
CA LEU A 14 2.09 -23.19 9.80
C LEU A 14 1.09 -24.36 9.59
N PHE A 15 1.47 -25.63 9.72
CA PHE A 15 0.46 -26.71 9.75
C PHE A 15 0.84 -27.86 10.70
N ARG A 16 0.43 -27.74 11.97
CA ARG A 16 0.11 -28.88 12.83
C ARG A 16 -1.18 -28.58 13.59
N ARG A 17 -2.21 -29.35 13.29
CA ARG A 17 -3.41 -29.47 14.14
C ARG A 17 -3.08 -30.38 15.29
N GLU A 18 -3.17 -29.86 16.51
CA GLU A 18 -3.47 -30.63 17.70
C GLU A 18 -4.30 -29.77 18.67
N SER A 19 -5.44 -30.32 19.05
CA SER A 19 -6.39 -29.77 20.00
C SER A 19 -5.81 -29.79 21.41
N HIS A 20 -5.25 -28.69 21.87
CA HIS A 20 -5.13 -28.38 23.29
C HIS A 20 -5.20 -26.85 23.45
N THR A 21 -6.04 -26.43 24.40
CA THR A 21 -6.18 -25.05 24.82
C THR A 21 -4.83 -24.52 25.33
N LEU A 22 -4.01 -24.06 24.42
CA LEU A 22 -2.79 -23.33 24.74
C LEU A 22 -3.13 -21.84 24.59
N MET A 23 -3.03 -21.12 25.70
CA MET A 23 -2.82 -19.66 25.66
C MET A 23 -1.53 -19.43 24.87
N VAL A 24 -1.65 -19.27 23.56
CA VAL A 24 -0.54 -18.81 22.73
C VAL A 24 -0.35 -17.34 23.06
N GLN A 25 0.63 -17.05 23.90
CA GLN A 25 1.25 -15.73 23.87
C GLN A 25 1.83 -15.56 22.47
N THR A 26 1.07 -14.95 21.56
CA THR A 26 1.54 -14.58 20.24
C THR A 26 2.67 -13.58 20.42
N LYS A 27 3.92 -14.05 20.39
CA LYS A 27 5.06 -13.19 20.12
C LYS A 27 4.66 -12.34 18.91
N LYS A 28 4.61 -11.02 19.09
CA LYS A 28 4.34 -10.06 18.02
C LYS A 28 5.34 -10.35 16.90
N SER A 29 4.93 -11.10 15.89
CA SER A 29 5.79 -11.42 14.76
C SER A 29 6.00 -10.12 13.99
N MET A 30 7.19 -9.57 14.11
CA MET A 30 7.62 -8.36 13.43
C MET A 30 8.77 -8.74 12.52
N SER A 31 8.64 -8.46 11.23
CA SER A 31 9.77 -8.57 10.31
C SER A 31 9.94 -7.25 9.54
N SER A 32 11.19 -6.87 9.37
CA SER A 32 11.59 -5.69 8.60
C SER A 32 12.56 -6.13 7.52
N HIS A 33 12.25 -5.76 6.29
CA HIS A 33 13.08 -6.04 5.13
C HIS A 33 13.44 -4.74 4.43
N VAL A 34 14.71 -4.57 4.11
CA VAL A 34 15.15 -3.43 3.32
C VAL A 34 15.12 -3.82 1.85
N VAL A 35 14.33 -3.10 1.08
CA VAL A 35 14.30 -3.21 -0.38
C VAL A 35 15.28 -2.20 -0.93
N THR A 36 16.25 -2.67 -1.72
CA THR A 36 17.23 -1.82 -2.40
C THR A 36 17.04 -1.97 -3.90
N THR A 37 16.86 -0.85 -4.58
CA THR A 37 16.82 -0.75 -6.04
C THR A 37 18.00 0.07 -6.53
N GLY A 38 18.21 0.18 -7.85
CA GLY A 38 19.27 1.03 -8.40
C GLY A 38 19.15 2.52 -8.03
N THR A 39 17.98 2.98 -7.62
CA THR A 39 17.67 4.41 -7.40
C THR A 39 17.14 4.73 -6.01
N ALA A 40 16.77 3.73 -5.19
CA ALA A 40 16.18 3.97 -3.89
C ALA A 40 16.40 2.80 -2.93
N ARG A 41 16.26 3.13 -1.65
CA ARG A 41 16.26 2.17 -0.55
C ARG A 41 15.10 2.51 0.37
N TYR A 42 14.25 1.54 0.69
CA TYR A 42 13.10 1.72 1.58
C TYR A 42 12.84 0.49 2.43
N GLU A 43 12.10 0.66 3.52
CA GLU A 43 11.72 -0.41 4.42
C GLU A 43 10.37 -1.03 4.02
N CYS A 44 10.33 -2.37 3.97
CA CYS A 44 9.09 -3.14 3.96
C CYS A 44 8.90 -3.74 5.35
N ARG A 45 7.91 -3.24 6.09
CA ARG A 45 7.61 -3.64 7.45
C ARG A 45 6.37 -4.50 7.50
N ILE A 46 6.50 -5.70 8.07
CA ILE A 46 5.39 -6.64 8.24
C ILE A 46 5.14 -6.80 9.72
N GLU A 47 4.02 -6.28 10.22
CA GLU A 47 3.67 -6.32 11.64
C GLU A 47 2.16 -6.20 11.86
N ARG A 48 1.56 -7.10 12.66
CA ARG A 48 0.16 -6.96 13.06
C ARG A 48 -0.05 -5.72 13.92
N GLY A 49 -1.05 -4.91 13.57
CA GLY A 49 -1.38 -3.66 14.26
C GLY A 49 -0.52 -2.47 13.86
N ILE A 50 0.28 -2.58 12.79
CA ILE A 50 1.14 -1.49 12.31
C ILE A 50 0.34 -0.27 11.83
N LEU A 51 -0.94 -0.44 11.46
CA LEU A 51 -1.79 0.68 11.03
C LEU A 51 -1.85 1.81 12.06
N SER A 52 -1.90 1.49 13.34
CA SER A 52 -1.91 2.50 14.41
C SER A 52 -0.58 3.23 14.60
N ARG A 53 0.47 2.77 13.91
CA ARG A 53 1.84 3.27 14.02
C ARG A 53 2.38 3.87 12.73
N ILE A 54 1.53 4.08 11.71
CA ILE A 54 1.94 4.69 10.44
C ILE A 54 2.64 6.03 10.66
N ALA A 55 2.24 6.80 11.68
CA ALA A 55 2.86 8.08 12.03
C ALA A 55 4.38 7.99 12.29
N GLU A 56 4.88 6.84 12.76
CA GLU A 56 6.31 6.64 13.03
C GLU A 56 7.16 6.60 11.75
N PHE A 57 6.51 6.39 10.60
CA PHE A 57 7.15 6.31 9.28
C PHE A 57 7.02 7.60 8.47
N LEU A 58 6.33 8.60 9.02
CA LEU A 58 6.24 9.90 8.38
C LEU A 58 7.57 10.66 8.56
N PRO A 59 8.00 11.43 7.55
CA PRO A 59 9.17 12.30 7.70
C PRO A 59 9.01 13.31 8.84
N ALA A 60 10.09 13.60 9.56
CA ALA A 60 10.07 14.54 10.69
C ALA A 60 9.60 15.96 10.31
N LYS A 61 9.79 16.34 9.06
CA LYS A 61 9.34 17.63 8.49
C LYS A 61 8.36 17.36 7.35
N VAL A 62 7.23 16.72 7.68
CA VAL A 62 6.14 16.53 6.73
C VAL A 62 5.16 17.71 6.84
N GLY A 63 4.67 18.18 5.69
CA GLY A 63 3.54 19.09 5.62
C GLY A 63 2.22 18.38 5.86
N LYS A 64 1.30 18.45 4.91
CA LYS A 64 0.03 17.72 5.01
C LYS A 64 0.18 16.25 4.61
N VAL A 65 -0.50 15.38 5.35
CA VAL A 65 -0.60 13.95 5.04
C VAL A 65 -1.94 13.70 4.36
N PHE A 66 -1.93 13.13 3.17
CA PHE A 66 -3.12 12.77 2.41
C PHE A 66 -3.28 11.25 2.39
N VAL A 67 -4.36 10.76 3.01
CA VAL A 67 -4.71 9.33 2.96
C VAL A 67 -5.61 9.09 1.76
N VAL A 68 -5.08 8.43 0.74
CA VAL A 68 -5.82 8.00 -0.45
C VAL A 68 -6.34 6.59 -0.22
N THR A 69 -7.65 6.41 -0.22
CA THR A 69 -8.29 5.12 0.08
C THR A 69 -9.67 5.02 -0.57
N THR A 70 -10.32 3.87 -0.48
CA THR A 70 -11.72 3.68 -0.86
C THR A 70 -12.65 3.77 0.36
N ALA A 71 -13.92 4.08 0.15
CA ALA A 71 -14.89 4.26 1.24
C ALA A 71 -15.07 2.99 2.09
N ASP A 72 -14.99 1.81 1.48
CA ASP A 72 -15.11 0.52 2.16
C ASP A 72 -13.86 0.21 3.02
N VAL A 73 -12.66 0.42 2.50
CA VAL A 73 -11.41 0.27 3.27
C VAL A 73 -11.38 1.27 4.43
N TRP A 74 -11.77 2.53 4.18
CA TRP A 74 -11.84 3.54 5.23
C TRP A 74 -12.81 3.18 6.34
N ARG A 75 -14.00 2.71 6.00
CA ARG A 75 -15.00 2.27 6.98
C ARG A 75 -14.50 1.13 7.87
N LEU A 76 -13.72 0.20 7.30
CA LEU A 76 -13.21 -0.97 8.02
C LEU A 76 -11.98 -0.66 8.86
N HIS A 77 -11.06 0.15 8.35
CA HIS A 77 -9.72 0.29 8.90
C HIS A 77 -9.34 1.74 9.22
N GLY A 78 -10.11 2.73 8.77
CA GLY A 78 -9.88 4.15 9.05
C GLY A 78 -9.74 4.48 10.55
N PRO A 79 -10.49 3.85 11.48
CA PRO A 79 -10.33 4.09 12.92
C PRO A 79 -8.93 3.79 13.48
N HIS A 80 -8.10 3.02 12.76
CA HIS A 80 -6.70 2.79 13.15
C HIS A 80 -5.76 3.94 12.77
N ILE A 81 -6.21 4.89 11.91
CA ILE A 81 -5.42 6.04 11.47
C ILE A 81 -5.64 7.19 12.44
N THR A 82 -4.72 7.38 13.38
CA THR A 82 -4.89 8.30 14.51
C THR A 82 -4.09 9.61 14.41
N PHE A 83 -3.30 9.79 13.36
CA PHE A 83 -2.54 11.02 13.11
C PHE A 83 -3.35 12.04 12.28
N PRO A 84 -3.01 13.35 12.34
CA PRO A 84 -3.65 14.37 11.51
C PRO A 84 -3.47 14.10 10.03
N HIS A 85 -4.55 14.06 9.26
CA HIS A 85 -4.53 13.79 7.83
C HIS A 85 -5.73 14.41 7.14
N GLU A 86 -5.61 14.55 5.82
CA GLU A 86 -6.71 14.84 4.89
C GLU A 86 -7.09 13.56 4.16
N LEU A 87 -8.37 13.25 4.13
CA LEU A 87 -8.87 12.06 3.43
C LEU A 87 -9.18 12.41 1.97
N ILE A 88 -8.69 11.58 1.04
CA ILE A 88 -9.01 11.60 -0.39
C ILE A 88 -9.68 10.27 -0.75
N LEU A 89 -10.95 10.30 -1.10
CA LEU A 89 -11.69 9.09 -1.46
C LEU A 89 -11.55 8.78 -2.94
N PHE A 90 -10.85 7.70 -3.22
CA PHE A 90 -10.81 7.10 -4.55
C PHE A 90 -12.07 6.26 -4.78
N PRO A 91 -12.77 6.39 -5.92
CA PRO A 91 -14.03 5.66 -6.14
C PRO A 91 -13.93 4.14 -6.15
N GLY A 92 -12.70 3.61 -6.26
CA GLY A 92 -12.46 2.17 -6.33
C GLY A 92 -12.73 1.56 -7.70
N GLY A 93 -12.30 0.32 -7.87
CA GLY A 93 -12.55 -0.48 -9.07
C GLY A 93 -11.70 -0.11 -10.29
N GLU A 94 -11.45 -1.11 -11.11
CA GLU A 94 -10.62 -0.99 -12.33
C GLU A 94 -11.12 0.08 -13.33
N PRO A 95 -12.43 0.31 -13.52
CA PRO A 95 -12.92 1.38 -14.41
C PRO A 95 -12.49 2.79 -13.99
N ASN A 96 -12.24 3.01 -12.69
CA ASN A 96 -11.84 4.30 -12.13
C ASN A 96 -10.33 4.50 -12.07
N LYS A 97 -9.54 3.49 -12.42
CA LYS A 97 -8.07 3.58 -12.52
C LYS A 97 -7.68 4.39 -13.76
N ARG A 98 -7.93 5.71 -13.75
CA ARG A 98 -7.86 6.62 -14.92
C ARG A 98 -7.15 7.93 -14.58
N LEU A 99 -6.52 8.55 -15.59
CA LEU A 99 -5.90 9.89 -15.48
C LEU A 99 -6.86 10.94 -14.95
N SER A 100 -8.12 10.95 -15.47
CA SER A 100 -9.12 11.92 -15.05
C SER A 100 -9.53 11.81 -13.57
N VAL A 101 -9.38 10.61 -12.98
CA VAL A 101 -9.61 10.43 -11.54
C VAL A 101 -8.41 10.92 -10.75
N VAL A 102 -7.19 10.67 -11.24
CA VAL A 102 -5.97 11.19 -10.61
C VAL A 102 -5.95 12.72 -10.62
N GLU A 103 -6.36 13.35 -11.74
CA GLU A 103 -6.50 14.81 -11.85
C GLU A 103 -7.45 15.35 -10.77
N LYS A 104 -8.65 14.76 -10.63
CA LYS A 104 -9.63 15.18 -9.60
C LYS A 104 -9.08 15.05 -8.18
N MET A 105 -8.35 13.95 -7.89
CA MET A 105 -7.71 13.77 -6.58
C MET A 105 -6.62 14.83 -6.35
N ALA A 106 -5.85 15.18 -7.39
CA ALA A 106 -4.82 16.22 -7.30
C ALA A 106 -5.46 17.60 -7.03
N ASP A 107 -6.56 17.94 -7.71
CA ASP A 107 -7.31 19.18 -7.48
C ASP A 107 -7.86 19.22 -6.04
N GLU A 108 -8.38 18.11 -5.54
CA GLU A 108 -8.85 18.02 -4.15
C GLU A 108 -7.69 18.21 -3.16
N MET A 109 -6.51 17.65 -3.43
CA MET A 109 -5.32 17.88 -2.61
C MET A 109 -4.93 19.37 -2.60
N VAL A 110 -4.96 20.05 -3.76
CA VAL A 110 -4.68 21.49 -3.85
C VAL A 110 -5.70 22.29 -3.04
N ALA A 111 -6.99 22.00 -3.20
CA ALA A 111 -8.06 22.67 -2.45
C ALA A 111 -7.91 22.50 -0.93
N LYS A 112 -7.35 21.39 -0.50
CA LYS A 112 -7.02 21.09 0.91
C LYS A 112 -5.64 21.63 1.32
N GLY A 113 -4.96 22.40 0.46
CA GLY A 113 -3.69 23.08 0.76
C GLY A 113 -2.46 22.17 0.70
N ALA A 114 -2.44 21.22 -0.23
CA ALA A 114 -1.25 20.43 -0.51
C ALA A 114 -0.12 21.29 -1.09
N ASP A 115 1.10 20.97 -0.71
CA ASP A 115 2.33 21.55 -1.22
C ASP A 115 3.42 20.48 -1.44
N ARG A 116 4.65 20.91 -1.76
CA ARG A 116 5.79 20.00 -1.99
C ARG A 116 6.26 19.24 -0.76
N SER A 117 5.91 19.67 0.44
CA SER A 117 6.21 19.00 1.71
C SER A 117 5.17 17.96 2.10
N SER A 118 4.07 17.88 1.33
CA SER A 118 2.99 16.93 1.56
C SER A 118 3.41 15.50 1.22
N ILE A 119 2.69 14.53 1.79
CA ILE A 119 2.91 13.10 1.56
C ILE A 119 1.59 12.39 1.28
N VAL A 120 1.62 11.39 0.42
CA VAL A 120 0.50 10.46 0.20
C VAL A 120 0.70 9.19 1.02
N VAL A 121 -0.34 8.74 1.69
CA VAL A 121 -0.47 7.38 2.24
C VAL A 121 -1.49 6.64 1.38
N ALA A 122 -1.02 5.77 0.50
CA ALA A 122 -1.87 4.95 -0.37
C ALA A 122 -2.36 3.72 0.43
N PHE A 123 -3.58 3.82 0.95
CA PHE A 123 -4.16 2.87 1.90
C PHE A 123 -5.27 2.04 1.24
N GLY A 124 -4.96 0.84 0.76
CA GLY A 124 -5.93 0.01 0.05
C GLY A 124 -5.34 -1.16 -0.71
N GLY A 125 -6.11 -1.77 -1.59
CA GLY A 125 -5.65 -2.81 -2.50
C GLY A 125 -4.72 -2.27 -3.59
N GLY A 126 -4.27 -3.17 -4.50
CA GLY A 126 -3.32 -2.82 -5.57
C GLY A 126 -3.75 -1.64 -6.44
N ILE A 127 -5.06 -1.51 -6.75
CA ILE A 127 -5.57 -0.38 -7.54
C ILE A 127 -5.35 0.95 -6.80
N VAL A 128 -5.55 0.99 -5.48
CA VAL A 128 -5.29 2.18 -4.66
C VAL A 128 -3.80 2.47 -4.60
N GLY A 129 -2.98 1.44 -4.40
CA GLY A 129 -1.52 1.57 -4.39
C GLY A 129 -0.98 2.15 -5.70
N ASP A 130 -1.44 1.61 -6.84
CA ASP A 130 -1.06 2.07 -8.18
C ASP A 130 -1.50 3.52 -8.43
N THR A 131 -2.78 3.83 -8.14
CA THR A 131 -3.36 5.14 -8.43
C THR A 131 -2.83 6.22 -7.47
N GLY A 132 -2.76 5.92 -6.15
CA GLY A 132 -2.22 6.83 -5.14
C GLY A 132 -0.72 7.04 -5.29
N GLY A 133 0.01 5.98 -5.65
CA GLY A 133 1.43 6.08 -5.97
C GLY A 133 1.69 6.93 -7.22
N PHE A 134 0.86 6.79 -8.25
CA PHE A 134 0.96 7.63 -9.46
C PHE A 134 0.54 9.09 -9.18
N LEU A 135 -0.49 9.32 -8.37
CA LEU A 135 -0.84 10.65 -7.89
C LEU A 135 0.38 11.32 -7.21
N ALA A 136 1.04 10.61 -6.29
CA ALA A 136 2.24 11.13 -5.64
C ALA A 136 3.39 11.39 -6.61
N ALA A 137 3.59 10.52 -7.60
CA ALA A 137 4.65 10.65 -8.59
C ALA A 137 4.48 11.88 -9.48
N MET A 138 3.23 12.22 -9.85
CA MET A 138 2.95 13.33 -10.74
C MET A 138 2.72 14.67 -10.03
N PHE A 139 2.18 14.63 -8.79
CA PHE A 139 1.85 15.84 -8.04
C PHE A 139 3.11 16.66 -7.76
N MET A 140 3.10 17.93 -8.19
CA MET A 140 4.25 18.86 -8.08
C MET A 140 5.61 18.28 -8.53
N ARG A 141 5.62 17.35 -9.50
CA ARG A 141 6.79 16.61 -10.02
C ARG A 141 7.35 15.56 -9.05
N GLY A 142 6.55 15.09 -8.13
CA GLY A 142 6.85 14.04 -7.18
C GLY A 142 6.84 14.52 -5.73
N ILE A 143 5.97 13.91 -4.94
CA ILE A 143 5.96 13.99 -3.47
C ILE A 143 6.09 12.57 -2.90
N PRO A 144 6.53 12.43 -1.64
CA PRO A 144 6.69 11.11 -1.04
C PRO A 144 5.38 10.30 -0.98
N VAL A 145 5.50 8.96 -0.98
CA VAL A 145 4.40 8.03 -0.78
C VAL A 145 4.77 6.94 0.23
N ILE A 146 3.82 6.55 1.07
CA ILE A 146 3.87 5.32 1.88
C ILE A 146 2.78 4.40 1.35
N GLN A 147 3.13 3.13 1.08
CA GLN A 147 2.19 2.10 0.66
C GLN A 147 1.67 1.33 1.87
N VAL A 148 0.35 1.21 2.00
CA VAL A 148 -0.32 0.46 3.08
C VAL A 148 -1.31 -0.51 2.44
N PRO A 149 -0.83 -1.67 1.96
CA PRO A 149 -1.65 -2.62 1.22
C PRO A 149 -2.64 -3.38 2.11
N THR A 150 -3.90 -3.47 1.68
CA THR A 150 -4.98 -4.13 2.42
C THR A 150 -5.49 -5.43 1.78
N THR A 151 -5.02 -5.80 0.60
CA THR A 151 -5.32 -7.09 -0.03
C THR A 151 -4.09 -7.97 -0.03
N LEU A 152 -4.28 -9.30 -0.03
CA LEU A 152 -3.15 -10.24 -0.07
C LEU A 152 -2.26 -10.01 -1.30
N LEU A 153 -2.87 -9.87 -2.49
CA LEU A 153 -2.14 -9.59 -3.73
C LEU A 153 -1.26 -8.33 -3.62
N ALA A 154 -1.79 -7.27 -3.01
CA ALA A 154 -1.02 -6.04 -2.83
C ALA A 154 0.10 -6.20 -1.80
N GLN A 155 -0.12 -6.98 -0.74
CA GLN A 155 0.88 -7.24 0.30
C GLN A 155 2.08 -8.05 -0.21
N VAL A 156 1.85 -8.99 -1.14
CA VAL A 156 2.91 -9.89 -1.61
C VAL A 156 3.59 -9.43 -2.91
N ASP A 157 2.95 -8.54 -3.68
CA ASP A 157 3.46 -8.10 -4.99
C ASP A 157 3.25 -6.61 -5.25
N ALA A 158 2.01 -6.14 -5.43
CA ALA A 158 1.73 -4.86 -6.08
C ALA A 158 2.25 -3.63 -5.34
N ALA A 159 2.38 -3.66 -4.00
CA ALA A 159 2.91 -2.53 -3.23
C ALA A 159 4.44 -2.40 -3.28
N ILE A 160 5.15 -3.39 -3.83
CA ILE A 160 6.60 -3.48 -3.81
C ILE A 160 7.16 -3.19 -5.20
N GLY A 161 8.30 -2.46 -5.26
CA GLY A 161 8.98 -2.19 -6.53
C GLY A 161 8.63 -0.85 -7.19
N GLY A 162 7.71 -0.07 -6.59
CA GLY A 162 7.43 1.30 -7.02
C GLY A 162 6.75 1.44 -8.38
N LYS A 163 6.17 0.37 -8.90
CA LYS A 163 5.33 0.43 -10.11
C LYS A 163 4.05 1.16 -9.76
N THR A 164 3.78 2.27 -10.41
CA THR A 164 2.57 3.05 -10.22
C THR A 164 1.96 3.40 -11.57
N GLY A 165 0.64 3.50 -11.65
CA GLY A 165 0.06 3.84 -12.94
C GLY A 165 -1.44 3.65 -13.02
N VAL A 166 -1.97 4.10 -14.15
CA VAL A 166 -3.38 4.07 -14.48
C VAL A 166 -3.62 3.58 -15.91
N ASN A 167 -4.86 3.28 -16.20
CA ASN A 167 -5.29 2.79 -17.50
C ASN A 167 -5.57 3.96 -18.46
N LEU A 168 -5.22 3.74 -19.71
CA LEU A 168 -5.67 4.58 -20.85
C LEU A 168 -6.84 3.91 -21.56
N ALA A 169 -7.47 4.64 -22.48
CA ALA A 169 -8.52 4.06 -23.32
C ALA A 169 -8.00 2.87 -24.15
N SER A 170 -6.72 2.92 -24.53
CA SER A 170 -6.04 1.92 -25.36
C SER A 170 -5.58 0.68 -24.60
N GLY A 171 -5.55 0.70 -23.24
CA GLY A 171 -5.12 -0.47 -22.48
C GLY A 171 -4.83 -0.19 -21.01
N LYS A 172 -4.56 -1.29 -20.28
CA LYS A 172 -4.26 -1.25 -18.85
C LYS A 172 -2.82 -0.83 -18.57
N ASN A 173 -2.63 -0.06 -17.50
CA ASN A 173 -1.31 0.32 -16.94
C ASN A 173 -0.35 0.98 -17.95
N LEU A 174 -0.89 1.69 -18.96
CA LEU A 174 -0.07 2.34 -19.99
C LEU A 174 0.43 3.74 -19.62
N ALA A 175 -0.14 4.37 -18.62
CA ALA A 175 0.33 5.64 -18.07
C ALA A 175 0.78 5.43 -16.62
N GLY A 176 2.03 5.74 -16.30
CA GLY A 176 2.56 5.50 -14.96
C GLY A 176 3.99 5.98 -14.79
N ALA A 177 4.51 5.73 -13.61
CA ALA A 177 5.88 6.05 -13.22
C ALA A 177 6.44 4.96 -12.31
N PHE A 178 7.77 4.82 -12.30
CA PHE A 178 8.47 4.13 -11.23
C PHE A 178 8.70 5.14 -10.10
N HIS A 179 7.90 5.04 -9.04
CA HIS A 179 7.96 5.94 -7.89
C HIS A 179 8.12 5.10 -6.62
N GLN A 180 9.35 5.02 -6.12
CA GLN A 180 9.67 4.19 -4.97
C GLN A 180 9.05 4.77 -3.70
N PRO A 181 8.36 3.97 -2.87
CA PRO A 181 7.78 4.45 -1.62
C PRO A 181 8.87 4.74 -0.58
N LEU A 182 8.56 5.57 0.41
CA LEU A 182 9.39 5.73 1.61
C LEU A 182 9.36 4.47 2.47
N ALA A 183 8.21 3.83 2.53
CA ALA A 183 8.00 2.57 3.24
C ALA A 183 6.80 1.81 2.64
N VAL A 184 6.82 0.49 2.81
CA VAL A 184 5.66 -0.39 2.61
C VAL A 184 5.28 -0.97 3.97
N LEU A 185 4.09 -0.68 4.46
CA LEU A 185 3.62 -1.07 5.79
C LEU A 185 2.53 -2.12 5.65
N ILE A 186 2.87 -3.36 5.94
CA ILE A 186 2.02 -4.54 5.78
C ILE A 186 1.47 -4.96 7.13
N ASP A 187 0.14 -4.87 7.28
CA ASP A 187 -0.58 -5.43 8.42
C ASP A 187 -1.32 -6.70 7.98
N PRO A 188 -0.83 -7.90 8.33
CA PRO A 188 -1.56 -9.13 8.01
C PRO A 188 -2.94 -9.20 8.69
N GLY A 189 -3.18 -8.41 9.74
CA GLY A 189 -4.46 -8.39 10.45
C GLY A 189 -5.62 -7.88 9.60
N VAL A 190 -5.35 -7.00 8.63
CA VAL A 190 -6.40 -6.45 7.75
C VAL A 190 -7.00 -7.51 6.81
N LEU A 191 -6.28 -8.60 6.56
CA LEU A 191 -6.77 -9.70 5.71
C LEU A 191 -7.98 -10.43 6.33
N ALA A 192 -8.23 -10.28 7.64
CA ALA A 192 -9.41 -10.85 8.28
C ALA A 192 -10.73 -10.29 7.74
N THR A 193 -10.71 -9.08 7.16
CA THR A 193 -11.88 -8.44 6.55
C THR A 193 -11.92 -8.57 5.02
N LEU A 194 -10.89 -9.18 4.42
CA LEU A 194 -10.81 -9.34 2.97
C LEU A 194 -11.81 -10.43 2.51
N PRO A 195 -12.64 -10.15 1.49
CA PRO A 195 -13.51 -11.15 0.91
C PRO A 195 -12.72 -12.38 0.45
N GLU A 196 -13.29 -13.57 0.67
CA GLU A 196 -12.61 -14.85 0.37
C GLU A 196 -12.14 -14.94 -1.08
N ARG A 197 -12.92 -14.44 -2.02
CA ARG A 197 -12.56 -14.39 -3.45
C ARG A 197 -11.26 -13.63 -3.68
N GLU A 198 -11.12 -12.45 -3.05
CA GLU A 198 -9.93 -11.59 -3.17
C GLU A 198 -8.73 -12.22 -2.44
N TYR A 199 -8.98 -12.87 -1.31
CA TYR A 199 -7.95 -13.63 -0.60
C TYR A 199 -7.40 -14.77 -1.44
N ARG A 200 -8.28 -15.56 -2.04
CA ARG A 200 -7.89 -16.67 -2.94
C ARG A 200 -7.14 -16.16 -4.17
N ALA A 201 -7.57 -15.04 -4.76
CA ALA A 201 -6.85 -14.44 -5.89
C ALA A 201 -5.41 -14.07 -5.52
N GLY A 202 -5.17 -13.56 -4.31
CA GLY A 202 -3.82 -13.27 -3.82
C GLY A 202 -2.97 -14.51 -3.58
N LEU A 203 -3.56 -15.64 -3.22
CA LEU A 203 -2.83 -16.90 -3.02
C LEU A 203 -2.16 -17.42 -4.29
N PHE A 204 -2.73 -17.16 -5.46
CA PHE A 204 -2.10 -17.55 -6.73
C PHE A 204 -0.76 -16.86 -6.95
N GLU A 205 -0.60 -15.60 -6.50
CA GLU A 205 0.67 -14.90 -6.60
C GLU A 205 1.69 -15.40 -5.56
N VAL A 206 1.22 -15.83 -4.38
CA VAL A 206 2.09 -16.43 -3.35
C VAL A 206 2.71 -17.76 -3.82
N VAL A 207 1.98 -18.54 -4.63
CA VAL A 207 2.43 -19.84 -5.13
C VAL A 207 3.30 -19.72 -6.38
N LYS A 208 3.16 -18.66 -7.14
CA LYS A 208 3.93 -18.36 -8.36
C LYS A 208 5.36 -17.98 -8.05
#